data_34885a9e1611c8c8bcffcad1fee5fd3c
#
_entry.id   34885a9e1611c8c8bcffcad1fee5fd3c
#
_cell.length_a   1.000
_cell.length_b   1.000
_cell.length_c   1.000
_cell.angle_alpha   90.00
_cell.angle_beta   90.00
_cell.angle_gamma   90.00
#
_symmetry.space_group_name_H-M   'P 1'
#
loop_
_entity.id
_entity.type
_entity.pdbx_description
1 polymer ?
#
loop_
_entity_poly.entity_id
_entity_poly.type
_entity_poly.pdbx_seq_one_letter_code
_entity_poly.pdbx_strand_id
1 'polypeptide(L)'
;ALAASIDQALNALAVLTGQTPGALQARLGQAQPIPQPPPDLALAFPAETLRQRPDVRTAELRVSAALARLAVADVARYPDFRLSGSLGLSALTLGTLTHGASLVRSLLASVSAPLFDGGAAQAQVRVQQAVLTQARANHQATVLGALQDVEDALVALSADRLRLARLQAAAEAAANAELLARQRYASGLIDFRAVLDTQRSLLSTQDSVASTQASLVGDHVRLYKALGGGW
;
A
#
# COMPACT_ATOMS: atom_id res chain seq x y z
N ALA A 1 -25.72 13.87 -7.80
CA ALA A 1 -24.78 13.28 -6.83
C ALA A 1 -23.87 12.24 -7.50
N LEU A 2 -24.41 11.17 -8.14
CA LEU A 2 -23.61 10.09 -8.72
C LEU A 2 -22.64 10.55 -9.82
N ALA A 3 -23.08 11.41 -10.75
CA ALA A 3 -22.22 11.96 -11.81
C ALA A 3 -21.03 12.72 -11.23
N ALA A 4 -21.24 13.57 -10.23
CA ALA A 4 -20.16 14.31 -9.60
C ALA A 4 -19.14 13.39 -8.91
N SER A 5 -19.57 12.29 -8.28
CA SER A 5 -18.66 11.33 -7.67
C SER A 5 -17.85 10.54 -8.70
N ILE A 6 -18.43 10.25 -9.88
CA ILE A 6 -17.71 9.64 -11.00
C ILE A 6 -16.60 10.58 -11.50
N ASP A 7 -16.93 11.86 -11.74
CA ASP A 7 -15.96 12.84 -12.21
C ASP A 7 -14.82 13.05 -11.19
N GLN A 8 -15.15 13.08 -9.89
CA GLN A 8 -14.15 13.15 -8.82
C GLN A 8 -13.24 11.92 -8.80
N ALA A 9 -13.79 10.72 -8.98
CA ALA A 9 -13.02 9.48 -9.04
C ALA A 9 -12.09 9.45 -10.27
N LEU A 10 -12.56 9.90 -11.43
CA LEU A 10 -11.75 10.00 -12.66
C LEU A 10 -10.61 11.02 -12.50
N ASN A 11 -10.88 12.15 -11.88
CA ASN A 11 -9.85 13.16 -11.59
C ASN A 11 -8.80 12.62 -10.61
N ALA A 12 -9.22 11.91 -9.55
CA ALA A 12 -8.29 11.27 -8.61
C ALA A 12 -7.42 10.20 -9.30
N LEU A 13 -8.03 9.40 -10.17
CA LEU A 13 -7.31 8.39 -10.95
C LEU A 13 -6.31 9.02 -11.93
N ALA A 14 -6.66 10.14 -12.58
CA ALA A 14 -5.76 10.88 -13.46
C ALA A 14 -4.51 11.35 -12.70
N VAL A 15 -4.69 11.93 -11.50
CA VAL A 15 -3.57 12.36 -10.65
C VAL A 15 -2.69 11.17 -10.24
N LEU A 16 -3.29 10.03 -9.85
CA LEU A 16 -2.54 8.82 -9.47
C LEU A 16 -1.74 8.21 -10.63
N THR A 17 -2.19 8.45 -11.87
CA THR A 17 -1.48 8.01 -13.10
C THR A 17 -0.55 9.07 -13.69
N GLY A 18 -0.34 10.20 -12.98
CA GLY A 18 0.52 11.29 -13.42
C GLY A 18 -0.04 12.13 -14.58
N GLN A 19 -1.35 12.12 -14.77
CA GLN A 19 -2.04 12.85 -15.83
C GLN A 19 -2.81 14.05 -15.27
N THR A 20 -3.14 15.01 -16.15
CA THR A 20 -3.96 16.14 -15.75
C THR A 20 -5.40 15.71 -15.45
N PRO A 21 -6.10 16.34 -14.47
CA PRO A 21 -7.51 16.13 -14.26
C PRO A 21 -8.31 16.27 -15.57
N GLY A 22 -9.24 15.36 -15.82
CA GLY A 22 -10.01 15.30 -17.06
C GLY A 22 -9.39 14.47 -18.21
N ALA A 23 -8.10 14.13 -18.17
CA ALA A 23 -7.45 13.35 -19.23
C ALA A 23 -8.06 11.95 -19.44
N LEU A 24 -8.63 11.35 -18.39
CA LEU A 24 -9.25 10.04 -18.47
C LEU A 24 -10.73 10.05 -18.86
N GLN A 25 -11.36 11.23 -18.97
CA GLN A 25 -12.78 11.37 -19.29
C GLN A 25 -13.12 10.72 -20.65
N ALA A 26 -12.27 10.90 -21.65
CA ALA A 26 -12.49 10.33 -22.99
C ALA A 26 -12.40 8.78 -23.01
N ARG A 27 -11.58 8.20 -22.12
CA ARG A 27 -11.33 6.75 -22.08
C ARG A 27 -12.27 6.01 -21.16
N LEU A 28 -12.63 6.59 -20.01
CA LEU A 28 -13.36 5.94 -18.92
C LEU A 28 -14.70 6.59 -18.61
N GLY A 29 -15.03 7.72 -19.24
CA GLY A 29 -16.31 8.42 -19.03
C GLY A 29 -17.53 7.72 -19.65
N GLN A 30 -17.31 6.74 -20.55
CA GLN A 30 -18.41 5.95 -21.11
C GLN A 30 -18.78 4.82 -20.14
N ALA A 31 -20.09 4.64 -19.90
CA ALA A 31 -20.60 3.55 -19.09
C ALA A 31 -20.23 2.20 -19.75
N GLN A 32 -19.49 1.41 -19.00
CA GLN A 32 -19.11 0.04 -19.37
C GLN A 32 -19.70 -0.94 -18.37
N PRO A 33 -19.99 -2.19 -18.77
CA PRO A 33 -20.40 -3.21 -17.83
C PRO A 33 -19.31 -3.42 -16.77
N ILE A 34 -19.75 -3.71 -15.54
CA ILE A 34 -18.83 -3.98 -14.42
C ILE A 34 -17.95 -5.18 -14.81
N PRO A 35 -16.60 -5.06 -14.75
CA PRO A 35 -15.71 -6.15 -15.08
C PRO A 35 -16.00 -7.37 -14.21
N GLN A 36 -16.06 -8.54 -14.82
CA GLN A 36 -16.16 -9.78 -14.04
C GLN A 36 -14.76 -10.29 -13.74
N PRO A 37 -14.38 -10.42 -12.47
CA PRO A 37 -13.10 -10.99 -12.10
C PRO A 37 -13.07 -12.50 -12.47
N PRO A 38 -11.89 -13.07 -12.78
CA PRO A 38 -11.76 -14.48 -13.08
C PRO A 38 -12.26 -15.34 -11.91
N PRO A 39 -13.01 -16.44 -12.19
CA PRO A 39 -13.61 -17.26 -11.15
C PRO A 39 -12.58 -17.99 -10.29
N ASP A 40 -11.43 -18.33 -10.84
CA ASP A 40 -10.37 -19.08 -10.19
C ASP A 40 -9.15 -18.19 -9.89
N LEU A 41 -9.18 -17.48 -8.77
CA LEU A 41 -7.94 -17.11 -8.13
C LEU A 41 -7.42 -18.36 -7.41
N ALA A 42 -6.30 -18.90 -7.88
CA ALA A 42 -5.61 -19.98 -7.18
C ALA A 42 -5.25 -19.50 -5.76
N LEU A 43 -5.98 -19.96 -4.76
CA LEU A 43 -5.89 -19.53 -3.36
C LEU A 43 -4.64 -20.09 -2.64
N ALA A 44 -3.71 -20.72 -3.36
CA ALA A 44 -2.43 -21.16 -2.83
C ALA A 44 -1.39 -20.05 -2.99
N PHE A 45 -1.39 -19.09 -2.06
CA PHE A 45 -0.38 -18.04 -2.05
C PHE A 45 0.83 -18.50 -1.22
N PRO A 46 2.02 -18.68 -1.83
CA PRO A 46 3.23 -18.96 -1.09
C PRO A 46 3.54 -17.81 -0.13
N ALA A 47 4.02 -18.12 1.08
CA ALA A 47 4.48 -17.10 2.04
C ALA A 47 5.55 -16.15 1.45
N GLU A 48 6.17 -16.54 0.34
CA GLU A 48 7.13 -15.73 -0.41
C GLU A 48 6.52 -14.48 -1.07
N THR A 49 5.23 -14.52 -1.44
CA THR A 49 4.56 -13.33 -2.00
C THR A 49 4.44 -12.21 -0.96
N LEU A 50 4.27 -12.54 0.31
CA LEU A 50 4.24 -11.55 1.39
C LEU A 50 5.59 -10.86 1.58
N ARG A 51 6.72 -11.53 1.30
CA ARG A 51 8.05 -10.93 1.34
C ARG A 51 8.29 -9.90 0.23
N GLN A 52 7.53 -9.97 -0.85
CA GLN A 52 7.61 -9.00 -1.95
C GLN A 52 6.90 -7.69 -1.62
N ARG A 53 6.06 -7.66 -0.58
CA ARG A 53 5.39 -6.43 -0.14
C ARG A 53 6.41 -5.36 0.24
N PRO A 54 6.28 -4.13 -0.27
CA PRO A 54 7.23 -3.05 0.00
C PRO A 54 7.30 -2.65 1.48
N ASP A 55 6.18 -2.76 2.22
CA ASP A 55 6.11 -2.46 3.65
C ASP A 55 6.88 -3.49 4.49
N VAL A 56 6.74 -4.78 4.19
CA VAL A 56 7.47 -5.88 4.84
C VAL A 56 8.97 -5.74 4.55
N ARG A 57 9.34 -5.52 3.28
CA ARG A 57 10.74 -5.30 2.89
C ARG A 57 11.35 -4.07 3.56
N THR A 58 10.58 -2.98 3.66
CA THR A 58 11.02 -1.77 4.38
C THR A 58 11.29 -2.07 5.86
N ALA A 59 10.41 -2.84 6.51
CA ALA A 59 10.59 -3.21 7.91
C ALA A 59 11.82 -4.11 8.11
N GLU A 60 12.09 -5.04 7.20
CA GLU A 60 13.29 -5.88 7.20
C GLU A 60 14.59 -5.05 7.07
N LEU A 61 14.59 -4.11 6.11
CA LEU A 61 15.73 -3.20 5.92
C LEU A 61 15.97 -2.30 7.14
N ARG A 62 14.92 -1.92 7.87
CA ARG A 62 15.03 -1.17 9.12
C ARG A 62 15.70 -2.00 10.23
N VAL A 63 15.43 -3.30 10.30
CA VAL A 63 16.14 -4.21 11.21
C VAL A 63 17.62 -4.28 10.86
N SER A 64 17.95 -4.43 9.59
CA SER A 64 19.33 -4.45 9.09
C SER A 64 20.07 -3.13 9.41
N ALA A 65 19.41 -2.00 9.21
CA ALA A 65 19.95 -0.69 9.56
C ALA A 65 20.18 -0.52 11.08
N ALA A 66 19.25 -1.01 11.91
CA ALA A 66 19.41 -0.97 13.37
C ALA A 66 20.56 -1.87 13.84
N LEU A 67 20.74 -3.03 13.21
CA LEU A 67 21.88 -3.93 13.47
C LEU A 67 23.22 -3.25 13.14
N ALA A 68 23.31 -2.58 11.98
CA ALA A 68 24.49 -1.83 11.59
C ALA A 68 24.80 -0.67 12.57
N ARG A 69 23.79 0.05 13.04
CA ARG A 69 23.95 1.11 14.06
C ARG A 69 24.44 0.57 15.39
N LEU A 70 23.95 -0.61 15.80
CA LEU A 70 24.44 -1.30 16.99
C LEU A 70 25.91 -1.65 16.83
N ALA A 71 26.34 -2.20 15.70
CA ALA A 71 27.73 -2.50 15.41
C ALA A 71 28.63 -1.24 15.49
N VAL A 72 28.17 -0.13 14.91
CA VAL A 72 28.88 1.17 15.01
C VAL A 72 29.01 1.63 16.45
N ALA A 73 27.94 1.52 17.25
CA ALA A 73 27.97 1.91 18.66
C ALA A 73 28.94 1.01 19.48
N ASP A 74 28.99 -0.27 19.16
CA ASP A 74 29.89 -1.21 19.82
C ASP A 74 31.37 -0.93 19.48
N VAL A 75 31.66 -0.65 18.20
CA VAL A 75 33.02 -0.29 17.74
C VAL A 75 33.51 1.05 18.31
N ALA A 76 32.62 1.98 18.61
CA ALA A 76 32.97 3.29 19.19
C ALA A 76 33.65 3.19 20.57
N ARG A 77 33.67 2.02 21.20
CA ARG A 77 34.43 1.74 22.44
C ARG A 77 35.91 1.45 22.22
N TYR A 78 36.30 1.18 20.98
CA TYR A 78 37.68 0.84 20.63
C TYR A 78 38.42 2.04 20.04
N PRO A 79 39.76 2.01 20.01
CA PRO A 79 40.54 3.07 19.39
C PRO A 79 40.21 3.27 17.91
N ASP A 80 40.06 4.52 17.53
CA ASP A 80 39.82 4.95 16.14
C ASP A 80 41.17 5.33 15.49
N PHE A 81 41.47 4.73 14.36
CA PHE A 81 42.68 4.98 13.59
C PHE A 81 42.30 5.76 12.33
N ARG A 82 42.84 6.95 12.17
CA ARG A 82 42.60 7.79 10.99
C ARG A 82 43.89 8.07 10.26
N LEU A 83 43.86 7.89 8.96
CA LEU A 83 44.88 8.33 8.04
C LEU A 83 44.26 9.39 7.12
N SER A 84 44.79 10.62 7.16
CA SER A 84 44.36 11.72 6.32
C SER A 84 45.52 12.25 5.51
N GLY A 85 45.26 12.50 4.23
CA GLY A 85 46.25 13.10 3.32
C GLY A 85 45.61 14.27 2.58
N SER A 86 46.40 15.33 2.40
CA SER A 86 46.02 16.43 1.54
C SER A 86 47.11 16.74 0.51
N LEU A 87 46.72 17.07 -0.67
CA LEU A 87 47.54 17.55 -1.77
C LEU A 87 46.93 18.88 -2.22
N GLY A 88 47.73 19.93 -2.20
CA GLY A 88 47.27 21.25 -2.59
C GLY A 88 48.40 22.10 -3.21
N LEU A 89 48.03 23.17 -3.84
CA LEU A 89 48.98 24.21 -4.31
C LEU A 89 48.80 25.43 -3.40
N SER A 90 49.92 25.92 -2.86
CA SER A 90 49.92 27.14 -2.04
C SER A 90 51.01 28.06 -2.55
N ALA A 91 50.63 29.28 -2.98
CA ALA A 91 51.54 30.28 -3.50
C ALA A 91 51.12 31.66 -2.99
N LEU A 92 52.09 32.54 -2.81
CA LEU A 92 51.88 33.95 -2.40
C LEU A 92 51.35 34.81 -3.54
N THR A 93 51.59 34.40 -4.81
CA THR A 93 51.13 35.10 -6.02
C THR A 93 50.67 34.11 -7.05
N LEU A 94 49.69 34.51 -7.91
CA LEU A 94 49.13 33.67 -8.98
C LEU A 94 50.21 33.15 -9.95
N GLY A 95 51.27 33.92 -10.21
CA GLY A 95 52.33 33.53 -11.14
C GLY A 95 53.25 32.43 -10.62
N THR A 96 53.25 32.15 -9.29
CA THR A 96 54.07 31.11 -8.67
C THR A 96 53.33 29.82 -8.39
N LEU A 97 52.04 29.75 -8.69
CA LEU A 97 51.19 28.56 -8.50
C LEU A 97 51.67 27.33 -9.31
N THR A 98 52.24 27.55 -10.48
CA THR A 98 52.70 26.49 -11.40
C THR A 98 54.14 26.02 -11.11
N HIS A 99 54.82 26.60 -10.13
CA HIS A 99 56.17 26.18 -9.74
C HIS A 99 56.10 24.95 -8.82
N GLY A 100 57.00 24.01 -8.99
CA GLY A 100 57.04 22.79 -8.20
C GLY A 100 57.20 23.03 -6.69
N ALA A 101 57.72 24.20 -6.27
CA ALA A 101 57.82 24.63 -4.86
C ALA A 101 56.47 25.00 -4.24
N SER A 102 55.40 25.18 -5.02
CA SER A 102 54.05 25.50 -4.57
C SER A 102 53.23 24.25 -4.16
N LEU A 103 53.77 23.06 -4.42
CA LEU A 103 53.10 21.79 -4.07
C LEU A 103 53.26 21.49 -2.60
N VAL A 104 52.13 21.58 -1.87
CA VAL A 104 52.06 21.20 -0.45
C VAL A 104 51.38 19.84 -0.35
N ARG A 105 52.03 18.91 0.31
CA ARG A 105 51.48 17.59 0.63
C ARG A 105 51.63 17.33 2.13
N SER A 106 50.56 16.82 2.71
CA SER A 106 50.58 16.36 4.10
C SER A 106 50.01 14.97 4.21
N LEU A 107 50.56 14.18 5.08
CA LEU A 107 50.06 12.88 5.50
C LEU A 107 50.03 12.87 7.01
N LEU A 108 48.87 12.66 7.61
CA LEU A 108 48.66 12.63 9.05
C LEU A 108 48.04 11.29 9.45
N ALA A 109 48.70 10.56 10.32
CA ALA A 109 48.15 9.41 11.01
C ALA A 109 47.78 9.82 12.43
N SER A 110 46.56 9.52 12.86
CA SER A 110 46.10 9.79 14.22
C SER A 110 45.42 8.57 14.83
N VAL A 111 45.59 8.39 16.13
CA VAL A 111 44.91 7.38 16.96
C VAL A 111 44.18 8.13 18.06
N SER A 112 42.88 7.84 18.21
CA SER A 112 42.06 8.43 19.26
C SER A 112 41.29 7.34 20.00
N ALA A 113 41.31 7.35 21.32
CA ALA A 113 40.59 6.39 22.14
C ALA A 113 39.96 7.09 23.35
N PRO A 114 38.72 6.77 23.73
CA PRO A 114 38.15 7.23 24.99
C PRO A 114 38.79 6.47 26.16
N LEU A 115 39.55 7.21 27.03
CA LEU A 115 40.12 6.60 28.22
C LEU A 115 39.14 6.54 29.39
N PHE A 116 38.24 7.53 29.49
CA PHE A 116 37.19 7.58 30.50
C PHE A 116 36.02 8.39 29.96
N ASP A 117 34.84 7.77 29.88
CA ASP A 117 33.62 8.37 29.36
C ASP A 117 32.43 8.32 30.32
N GLY A 118 32.68 7.91 31.59
CA GLY A 118 31.59 7.76 32.58
C GLY A 118 30.55 6.71 32.22
N GLY A 119 30.86 5.79 31.28
CA GLY A 119 29.93 4.75 30.80
C GLY A 119 29.01 5.19 29.62
N ALA A 120 29.31 6.34 29.01
CA ALA A 120 28.47 6.88 27.92
C ALA A 120 28.46 5.95 26.71
N ALA A 121 29.59 5.40 26.28
CA ALA A 121 29.65 4.47 25.14
C ALA A 121 28.86 3.19 25.42
N GLN A 122 28.95 2.64 26.64
CA GLN A 122 28.17 1.46 27.02
C GLN A 122 26.66 1.76 27.10
N ALA A 123 26.29 2.94 27.58
CA ALA A 123 24.88 3.38 27.55
C ALA A 123 24.37 3.49 26.12
N GLN A 124 25.17 4.01 25.19
CA GLN A 124 24.82 4.10 23.77
C GLN A 124 24.62 2.72 23.14
N VAL A 125 25.45 1.72 23.48
CA VAL A 125 25.23 0.33 23.02
C VAL A 125 23.88 -0.20 23.52
N ARG A 126 23.54 0.02 24.81
CA ARG A 126 22.23 -0.38 25.35
C ARG A 126 21.05 0.29 24.61
N VAL A 127 21.20 1.58 24.28
CA VAL A 127 20.20 2.31 23.49
C VAL A 127 20.00 1.67 22.12
N GLN A 128 21.12 1.37 21.41
CA GLN A 128 21.03 0.74 20.09
C GLN A 128 20.50 -0.71 20.16
N GLN A 129 20.76 -1.44 21.22
CA GLN A 129 20.14 -2.75 21.47
C GLN A 129 18.61 -2.65 21.62
N ALA A 130 18.14 -1.66 22.37
CA ALA A 130 16.71 -1.40 22.51
C ALA A 130 16.05 -1.00 21.17
N VAL A 131 16.73 -0.15 20.37
CA VAL A 131 16.29 0.23 19.02
C VAL A 131 16.21 -0.99 18.10
N LEU A 132 17.19 -1.90 18.17
CA LEU A 132 17.15 -3.16 17.40
C LEU A 132 15.97 -4.05 17.82
N THR A 133 15.72 -4.17 19.13
CA THR A 133 14.59 -4.93 19.65
C THR A 133 13.26 -4.33 19.16
N GLN A 134 13.13 -3.01 19.20
CA GLN A 134 11.96 -2.30 18.68
C GLN A 134 11.78 -2.54 17.15
N ALA A 135 12.86 -2.47 16.38
CA ALA A 135 12.81 -2.70 14.94
C ALA A 135 12.35 -4.13 14.61
N ARG A 136 12.79 -5.14 15.37
CA ARG A 136 12.34 -6.54 15.23
C ARG A 136 10.86 -6.69 15.57
N ALA A 137 10.40 -6.08 16.66
CA ALA A 137 8.98 -6.11 17.03
C ALA A 137 8.11 -5.43 15.96
N ASN A 138 8.54 -4.31 15.41
CA ASN A 138 7.84 -3.62 14.33
C ASN A 138 7.81 -4.46 13.04
N HIS A 139 8.90 -5.16 12.69
CA HIS A 139 8.92 -6.08 11.55
C HIS A 139 7.91 -7.22 11.75
N GLN A 140 7.88 -7.84 12.93
CA GLN A 140 6.90 -8.88 13.25
C GLN A 140 5.46 -8.36 13.16
N ALA A 141 5.18 -7.17 13.69
CA ALA A 141 3.86 -6.54 13.60
C ALA A 141 3.46 -6.26 12.15
N THR A 142 4.40 -5.81 11.30
CA THR A 142 4.15 -5.57 9.88
C THR A 142 3.82 -6.86 9.14
N VAL A 143 4.54 -7.95 9.42
CA VAL A 143 4.26 -9.28 8.80
C VAL A 143 2.89 -9.80 9.24
N LEU A 144 2.55 -9.69 10.53
CA LEU A 144 1.24 -10.12 11.03
C LEU A 144 0.10 -9.26 10.44
N GLY A 145 0.32 -7.94 10.32
CA GLY A 145 -0.65 -7.05 9.65
C GLY A 145 -0.83 -7.40 8.17
N ALA A 146 0.26 -7.75 7.47
CA ALA A 146 0.18 -8.20 6.08
C ALA A 146 -0.61 -9.50 5.91
N LEU A 147 -0.44 -10.46 6.83
CA LEU A 147 -1.25 -11.68 6.87
C LEU A 147 -2.72 -11.38 7.13
N GLN A 148 -2.99 -10.51 8.10
CA GLN A 148 -4.36 -10.07 8.40
C GLN A 148 -5.02 -9.43 7.19
N ASP A 149 -4.34 -8.52 6.47
CA ASP A 149 -4.88 -7.89 5.26
C ASP A 149 -5.32 -8.91 4.20
N VAL A 150 -4.54 -9.99 4.02
CA VAL A 150 -4.86 -11.06 3.06
C VAL A 150 -6.08 -11.86 3.52
N GLU A 151 -6.11 -12.29 4.79
CA GLU A 151 -7.23 -13.05 5.36
C GLU A 151 -8.52 -12.23 5.34
N ASP A 152 -8.47 -10.96 5.73
CA ASP A 152 -9.63 -10.07 5.69
C ASP A 152 -10.16 -9.87 4.26
N ALA A 153 -9.26 -9.75 3.26
CA ALA A 153 -9.65 -9.65 1.86
C ALA A 153 -10.29 -10.95 1.35
N LEU A 154 -9.80 -12.13 1.74
CA LEU A 154 -10.37 -13.43 1.39
C LEU A 154 -11.75 -13.63 2.01
N VAL A 155 -11.91 -13.26 3.26
CA VAL A 155 -13.20 -13.33 3.98
C VAL A 155 -14.21 -12.40 3.31
N ALA A 156 -13.85 -11.15 3.00
CA ALA A 156 -14.71 -10.21 2.31
C ALA A 156 -15.14 -10.74 0.94
N LEU A 157 -14.20 -11.24 0.15
CA LEU A 157 -14.44 -11.80 -1.18
C LEU A 157 -15.42 -12.99 -1.14
N SER A 158 -15.24 -13.90 -0.18
CA SER A 158 -16.12 -15.07 -0.02
C SER A 158 -17.53 -14.66 0.41
N ALA A 159 -17.62 -13.70 1.33
CA ALA A 159 -18.90 -13.18 1.83
C ALA A 159 -19.69 -12.46 0.73
N ASP A 160 -19.02 -11.60 -0.05
CA ASP A 160 -19.68 -10.84 -1.12
C ASP A 160 -20.06 -11.73 -2.32
N ARG A 161 -19.32 -12.79 -2.61
CA ARG A 161 -19.75 -13.83 -3.59
C ARG A 161 -21.07 -14.50 -3.16
N LEU A 162 -21.16 -14.93 -1.91
CA LEU A 162 -22.38 -15.55 -1.38
C LEU A 162 -23.54 -14.56 -1.34
N ARG A 163 -23.29 -13.32 -0.94
CA ARG A 163 -24.26 -12.24 -0.91
C ARG A 163 -24.80 -11.94 -2.32
N LEU A 164 -23.93 -11.85 -3.32
CA LEU A 164 -24.31 -11.61 -4.71
C LEU A 164 -25.23 -12.68 -5.23
N ALA A 165 -24.93 -13.95 -5.01
CA ALA A 165 -25.77 -15.07 -5.44
C ALA A 165 -27.17 -14.99 -4.81
N ARG A 166 -27.28 -14.64 -3.53
CA ARG A 166 -28.57 -14.48 -2.84
C ARG A 166 -29.35 -13.26 -3.33
N LEU A 167 -28.65 -12.14 -3.58
CA LEU A 167 -29.30 -10.94 -4.12
C LEU A 167 -29.78 -11.12 -5.55
N GLN A 168 -29.07 -11.87 -6.39
CA GLN A 168 -29.52 -12.22 -7.73
C GLN A 168 -30.81 -13.03 -7.70
N ALA A 169 -30.88 -14.05 -6.83
CA ALA A 169 -32.12 -14.82 -6.64
C ALA A 169 -33.28 -13.95 -6.11
N ALA A 170 -32.98 -13.02 -5.19
CA ALA A 170 -33.97 -12.08 -4.69
C ALA A 170 -34.45 -11.09 -5.78
N ALA A 171 -33.55 -10.62 -6.64
CA ALA A 171 -33.89 -9.73 -7.76
C ALA A 171 -34.78 -10.45 -8.78
N GLU A 172 -34.53 -11.72 -9.08
CA GLU A 172 -35.36 -12.55 -9.93
C GLU A 172 -36.77 -12.75 -9.33
N ALA A 173 -36.83 -13.04 -8.03
CA ALA A 173 -38.13 -13.17 -7.34
C ALA A 173 -38.91 -11.82 -7.33
N ALA A 174 -38.21 -10.70 -7.10
CA ALA A 174 -38.81 -9.38 -7.15
C ALA A 174 -39.34 -9.01 -8.57
N ALA A 175 -38.62 -9.38 -9.62
CA ALA A 175 -39.03 -9.18 -11.01
C ALA A 175 -40.29 -9.99 -11.34
N ASN A 176 -40.34 -11.24 -10.88
CA ASN A 176 -41.55 -12.07 -11.05
C ASN A 176 -42.74 -11.51 -10.28
N ALA A 177 -42.54 -11.01 -9.07
CA ALA A 177 -43.59 -10.39 -8.27
C ALA A 177 -44.11 -9.10 -8.92
N GLU A 178 -43.23 -8.29 -9.48
CA GLU A 178 -43.59 -7.06 -10.21
C GLU A 178 -44.40 -7.37 -11.49
N LEU A 179 -43.96 -8.35 -12.27
CA LEU A 179 -44.68 -8.80 -13.46
C LEU A 179 -46.07 -9.28 -13.09
N LEU A 180 -46.22 -10.09 -12.05
CA LEU A 180 -47.52 -10.59 -11.59
C LEU A 180 -48.42 -9.46 -11.06
N ALA A 181 -47.85 -8.49 -10.35
CA ALA A 181 -48.57 -7.32 -9.88
C ALA A 181 -49.15 -6.49 -11.06
N ARG A 182 -48.35 -6.26 -12.11
CA ARG A 182 -48.81 -5.56 -13.33
C ARG A 182 -49.96 -6.32 -14.00
N GLN A 183 -49.87 -7.64 -14.13
CA GLN A 183 -50.94 -8.47 -14.73
C GLN A 183 -52.22 -8.40 -13.92
N ARG A 184 -52.14 -8.51 -12.58
CA ARG A 184 -53.30 -8.40 -11.69
C ARG A 184 -53.92 -7.01 -11.70
N TYR A 185 -53.14 -5.96 -11.80
CA TYR A 185 -53.63 -4.60 -11.94
C TYR A 185 -54.39 -4.43 -13.28
N ALA A 186 -53.80 -4.91 -14.38
CA ALA A 186 -54.46 -4.87 -15.68
C ALA A 186 -55.82 -5.62 -15.70
N SER A 187 -55.97 -6.65 -14.85
CA SER A 187 -57.21 -7.39 -14.64
C SER A 187 -58.14 -6.76 -13.60
N GLY A 188 -57.78 -5.61 -13.01
CA GLY A 188 -58.60 -4.91 -12.01
C GLY A 188 -58.60 -5.58 -10.62
N LEU A 189 -57.69 -6.54 -10.35
CA LEU A 189 -57.66 -7.33 -9.10
C LEU A 189 -56.90 -6.66 -7.95
N ILE A 190 -56.04 -5.70 -8.23
CA ILE A 190 -55.28 -4.96 -7.24
C ILE A 190 -55.23 -3.48 -7.61
N ASP A 191 -54.87 -2.63 -6.64
CA ASP A 191 -54.68 -1.21 -6.84
C ASP A 191 -53.32 -0.87 -7.45
N PHE A 192 -53.18 0.34 -7.99
CA PHE A 192 -51.89 0.82 -8.56
C PHE A 192 -50.80 0.96 -7.51
N ARG A 193 -51.14 1.18 -6.28
CA ARG A 193 -50.18 1.30 -5.16
C ARG A 193 -49.40 0.01 -4.99
N ALA A 194 -50.05 -1.16 -5.09
CA ALA A 194 -49.40 -2.45 -5.02
C ALA A 194 -48.34 -2.65 -6.13
N VAL A 195 -48.63 -2.15 -7.35
CA VAL A 195 -47.66 -2.16 -8.47
C VAL A 195 -46.47 -1.28 -8.17
N LEU A 196 -46.69 -0.07 -7.64
CA LEU A 196 -45.59 0.84 -7.25
C LEU A 196 -44.71 0.25 -6.16
N ASP A 197 -45.29 -0.45 -5.20
CA ASP A 197 -44.53 -1.05 -4.09
C ASP A 197 -43.65 -2.23 -4.59
N THR A 198 -44.18 -3.06 -5.52
CA THR A 198 -43.35 -4.11 -6.14
C THR A 198 -42.25 -3.55 -7.04
N GLN A 199 -42.52 -2.46 -7.78
CA GLN A 199 -41.50 -1.77 -8.58
C GLN A 199 -40.37 -1.18 -7.70
N ARG A 200 -40.72 -0.54 -6.59
CA ARG A 200 -39.73 -0.03 -5.65
C ARG A 200 -38.86 -1.15 -5.07
N SER A 201 -39.49 -2.28 -4.71
CA SER A 201 -38.78 -3.46 -4.22
C SER A 201 -37.79 -4.01 -5.26
N LEU A 202 -38.24 -4.13 -6.51
CA LEU A 202 -37.40 -4.57 -7.63
C LEU A 202 -36.18 -3.63 -7.83
N LEU A 203 -36.44 -2.31 -7.93
CA LEU A 203 -35.36 -1.32 -8.12
C LEU A 203 -34.36 -1.35 -6.96
N SER A 204 -34.83 -1.44 -5.72
CA SER A 204 -33.95 -1.53 -4.53
C SER A 204 -33.11 -2.81 -4.55
N THR A 205 -33.66 -3.92 -4.99
CA THR A 205 -32.94 -5.20 -5.07
C THR A 205 -31.91 -5.16 -6.20
N GLN A 206 -32.27 -4.59 -7.36
CA GLN A 206 -31.35 -4.40 -8.50
C GLN A 206 -30.18 -3.48 -8.13
N ASP A 207 -30.44 -2.38 -7.40
CA ASP A 207 -29.39 -1.49 -6.89
C ASP A 207 -28.44 -2.23 -5.93
N SER A 208 -29.00 -3.08 -5.06
CA SER A 208 -28.21 -3.93 -4.16
C SER A 208 -27.32 -4.94 -4.91
N VAL A 209 -27.82 -5.52 -6.00
CA VAL A 209 -27.03 -6.40 -6.89
C VAL A 209 -25.89 -5.63 -7.52
N ALA A 210 -26.17 -4.47 -8.13
CA ALA A 210 -25.15 -3.65 -8.78
C ALA A 210 -24.07 -3.17 -7.79
N SER A 211 -24.48 -2.73 -6.61
CA SER A 211 -23.57 -2.31 -5.53
C SER A 211 -22.69 -3.47 -5.06
N THR A 212 -23.26 -4.68 -4.88
CA THR A 212 -22.49 -5.85 -4.45
C THR A 212 -21.53 -6.33 -5.54
N GLN A 213 -21.91 -6.24 -6.83
CA GLN A 213 -21.00 -6.52 -7.94
C GLN A 213 -19.80 -5.56 -7.94
N ALA A 214 -20.04 -4.27 -7.73
CA ALA A 214 -18.96 -3.29 -7.61
C ALA A 214 -18.06 -3.57 -6.40
N SER A 215 -18.64 -3.94 -5.25
CA SER A 215 -17.88 -4.34 -4.05
C SER A 215 -17.00 -5.55 -4.32
N LEU A 216 -17.52 -6.56 -5.00
CA LEU A 216 -16.77 -7.77 -5.36
C LEU A 216 -15.53 -7.47 -6.20
N VAL A 217 -15.62 -6.55 -7.16
CA VAL A 217 -14.46 -6.07 -7.94
C VAL A 217 -13.46 -5.36 -7.03
N GLY A 218 -13.97 -4.50 -6.13
CA GLY A 218 -13.14 -3.82 -5.12
C GLY A 218 -12.40 -4.80 -4.21
N ASP A 219 -13.02 -5.90 -3.80
CA ASP A 219 -12.41 -6.94 -2.96
C ASP A 219 -11.28 -7.67 -3.69
N HIS A 220 -11.44 -7.94 -4.99
CA HIS A 220 -10.34 -8.48 -5.80
C HIS A 220 -9.15 -7.54 -5.85
N VAL A 221 -9.38 -6.24 -6.05
CA VAL A 221 -8.32 -5.23 -6.03
C VAL A 221 -7.64 -5.15 -4.65
N ARG A 222 -8.43 -5.23 -3.55
CA ARG A 222 -7.88 -5.28 -2.19
C ARG A 222 -7.01 -6.52 -1.98
N LEU A 223 -7.47 -7.68 -2.46
CA LEU A 223 -6.71 -8.92 -2.38
C LEU A 223 -5.38 -8.82 -3.15
N TYR A 224 -5.39 -8.33 -4.40
CA TYR A 224 -4.17 -8.09 -5.16
C TYR A 224 -3.21 -7.14 -4.42
N LYS A 225 -3.73 -6.05 -3.86
CA LYS A 225 -2.94 -5.11 -3.07
C LYS A 225 -2.37 -5.77 -1.81
N ALA A 226 -3.16 -6.57 -1.09
CA ALA A 226 -2.73 -7.29 0.10
C ALA A 226 -1.62 -8.30 -0.18
N LEU A 227 -1.62 -8.89 -1.38
CA LEU A 227 -0.58 -9.81 -1.85
C LEU A 227 0.70 -9.10 -2.32
N GLY A 228 0.74 -7.77 -2.26
CA GLY A 228 1.90 -6.99 -2.71
C GLY A 228 1.87 -6.63 -4.19
N GLY A 229 0.69 -6.66 -4.81
CA GLY A 229 0.47 -6.38 -6.23
C GLY A 229 1.14 -5.09 -6.71
N GLY A 230 1.88 -5.22 -7.76
CA GLY A 230 2.71 -4.20 -8.41
C GLY A 230 3.47 -4.83 -9.59
N TRP A 231 2.98 -5.93 -10.06
CA TRP A 231 3.56 -6.83 -11.07
C TRP A 231 2.63 -6.96 -12.29
#